data_24d2a585e052b27a6c6de9a110f81804
#
_entry.id   24d2a585e052b27a6c6de9a110f81804
#
_cell.length_a   1.000
_cell.length_b   1.000
_cell.length_c   1.000
_cell.angle_alpha   90.00
_cell.angle_beta   90.00
_cell.angle_gamma   90.00
#
_symmetry.space_group_name_H-M   'P 1'
#
loop_
_entity.id
_entity.type
_entity.pdbx_description
1 polymer ?
#
loop_
_entity_poly.entity_id
_entity_poly.type
_entity_poly.pdbx_seq_one_letter_code
_entity_poly.pdbx_strand_id
1 'polypeptide(L)'
;MTNIRDHGGGLDAAMAQYGGARTDWLDLSTGINPVPYPVGAIDPGAWTALPDRGAVAALDRAARAFWAVPDTAAVIAAPGASALIARLPQTFPVGKVSIPTPTYNEHAAAFVAQGWALSDRGYDAQVVVSPNNPTGRLWQATDITARFSIIDESFCDVLPDSSLIGLATRPGTVILKSFGKFWGLAGVRLGFAIGDAAIIGKLTDSLGPWPVSGPALQIGTRALADHDWAAETRARLATDTARLDRLMTGRGAVLVGGTTLFRTYEVDSAADWQDRLARKHIWSRIFPYSDSWLRLGLPHPDRWDQLENAL
;
A
#
# COMPACT_ATOMS: atom_id res chain seq x y z
N MET A 1 -23.69 5.00 -14.14
CA MET A 1 -22.93 3.74 -13.94
C MET A 1 -21.62 4.11 -13.30
N THR A 2 -21.35 3.70 -12.07
CA THR A 2 -20.05 3.90 -11.43
C THR A 2 -19.03 3.07 -12.22
N ASN A 3 -18.08 3.76 -12.84
CA ASN A 3 -16.97 3.10 -13.52
C ASN A 3 -16.20 2.31 -12.45
N ILE A 4 -16.30 0.98 -12.46
CA ILE A 4 -15.59 0.11 -11.51
C ILE A 4 -14.09 0.31 -11.79
N ARG A 5 -13.41 0.91 -10.82
CA ARG A 5 -11.96 1.12 -10.92
C ARG A 5 -11.24 -0.21 -10.78
N ASP A 6 -10.20 -0.35 -11.57
CA ASP A 6 -9.41 -1.56 -11.65
C ASP A 6 -8.45 -1.68 -10.45
N HIS A 7 -8.59 -2.76 -9.66
CA HIS A 7 -7.80 -3.05 -8.47
C HIS A 7 -7.32 -4.50 -8.45
N GLY A 8 -6.30 -4.80 -7.64
CA GLY A 8 -5.97 -6.16 -7.23
C GLY A 8 -7.01 -6.70 -6.24
N GLY A 9 -7.05 -8.00 -6.02
CA GLY A 9 -8.10 -8.71 -5.31
C GLY A 9 -9.21 -9.16 -6.27
N GLY A 10 -10.44 -9.23 -5.81
CA GLY A 10 -11.56 -9.63 -6.67
C GLY A 10 -11.64 -11.15 -6.90
N LEU A 11 -11.18 -11.96 -5.94
CA LEU A 11 -11.26 -13.42 -6.00
C LEU A 11 -12.68 -13.93 -6.21
N ASP A 12 -13.71 -13.21 -5.75
CA ASP A 12 -15.10 -13.62 -5.95
C ASP A 12 -15.45 -13.69 -7.45
N ALA A 13 -14.99 -12.73 -8.25
CA ALA A 13 -15.16 -12.75 -9.70
C ALA A 13 -14.34 -13.88 -10.36
N ALA A 14 -13.12 -14.10 -9.89
CA ALA A 14 -12.28 -15.19 -10.38
C ALA A 14 -12.90 -16.56 -10.06
N MET A 15 -13.41 -16.76 -8.85
CA MET A 15 -14.13 -17.97 -8.44
C MET A 15 -15.39 -18.20 -9.26
N ALA A 16 -16.15 -17.14 -9.56
CA ALA A 16 -17.34 -17.24 -10.40
C ALA A 16 -17.00 -17.68 -11.82
N GLN A 17 -15.87 -17.28 -12.35
CA GLN A 17 -15.44 -17.59 -13.72
C GLN A 17 -14.74 -18.95 -13.85
N TYR A 18 -13.87 -19.30 -12.89
CA TYR A 18 -12.98 -20.48 -12.99
C TYR A 18 -13.32 -21.60 -11.99
N GLY A 19 -14.28 -21.36 -11.08
CA GLY A 19 -14.67 -22.32 -10.05
C GLY A 19 -13.69 -22.39 -8.87
N GLY A 20 -13.78 -23.46 -8.08
CA GLY A 20 -12.96 -23.71 -6.90
C GLY A 20 -13.50 -23.03 -5.64
N ALA A 21 -13.12 -23.55 -4.47
CA ALA A 21 -13.39 -22.91 -3.19
C ALA A 21 -12.37 -21.81 -2.90
N ARG A 22 -12.69 -20.83 -2.05
CA ARG A 22 -11.76 -19.74 -1.72
C ARG A 22 -10.41 -20.23 -1.16
N THR A 23 -10.41 -21.34 -0.45
CA THR A 23 -9.20 -21.98 0.10
C THR A 23 -8.26 -22.54 -0.97
N ASP A 24 -8.77 -22.86 -2.14
CA ASP A 24 -7.97 -23.38 -3.26
C ASP A 24 -7.17 -22.27 -3.93
N TRP A 25 -7.67 -21.03 -3.83
CA TRP A 25 -7.09 -19.90 -4.52
C TRP A 25 -5.86 -19.33 -3.82
N LEU A 26 -4.89 -19.00 -4.64
CA LEU A 26 -3.69 -18.23 -4.29
C LEU A 26 -3.83 -16.82 -4.90
N ASP A 27 -4.10 -15.81 -4.08
CA ASP A 27 -4.22 -14.42 -4.53
C ASP A 27 -2.84 -13.74 -4.60
N LEU A 28 -2.27 -13.69 -5.78
CA LEU A 28 -1.05 -12.95 -6.09
C LEU A 28 -1.33 -11.60 -6.79
N SER A 29 -2.60 -11.20 -6.90
CA SER A 29 -2.98 -9.93 -7.54
C SER A 29 -2.71 -8.71 -6.67
N THR A 30 -2.48 -8.91 -5.38
CA THR A 30 -2.16 -7.86 -4.41
C THR A 30 -0.68 -7.89 -4.04
N GLY A 31 -0.11 -6.75 -3.63
CA GLY A 31 1.24 -6.70 -3.07
C GLY A 31 1.19 -6.73 -1.54
N ILE A 32 0.51 -7.73 -0.98
CA ILE A 32 0.36 -7.90 0.47
C ILE A 32 1.31 -9.01 0.94
N ASN A 33 2.02 -8.78 2.05
CA ASN A 33 2.83 -9.82 2.67
C ASN A 33 1.97 -11.06 2.98
N PRO A 34 2.31 -12.23 2.42
CA PRO A 34 1.53 -13.44 2.61
C PRO A 34 1.63 -14.03 4.04
N VAL A 35 2.63 -13.61 4.81
CA VAL A 35 2.80 -13.98 6.22
C VAL A 35 2.56 -12.73 7.07
N PRO A 36 1.35 -12.52 7.58
CA PRO A 36 1.02 -11.31 8.32
C PRO A 36 1.71 -11.26 9.69
N TYR A 37 1.84 -10.05 10.22
CA TYR A 37 2.24 -9.87 11.61
C TYR A 37 1.27 -10.62 12.54
N PRO A 38 1.79 -11.41 13.52
CA PRO A 38 0.94 -12.16 14.44
C PRO A 38 0.21 -11.21 15.39
N VAL A 39 -1.12 -11.12 15.24
CA VAL A 39 -1.92 -10.15 16.02
C VAL A 39 -1.99 -10.50 17.52
N GLY A 40 -1.80 -11.77 17.90
CA GLY A 40 -1.87 -12.24 19.29
C GLY A 40 -3.25 -12.01 19.93
N ALA A 41 -3.32 -12.12 21.26
CA ALA A 41 -4.54 -11.83 22.00
C ALA A 41 -4.84 -10.33 22.01
N ILE A 42 -6.09 -9.96 21.79
CA ILE A 42 -6.61 -8.60 21.86
C ILE A 42 -7.40 -8.47 23.16
N ASP A 43 -7.15 -7.39 23.90
CA ASP A 43 -7.92 -7.09 25.12
C ASP A 43 -9.42 -7.03 24.77
N PRO A 44 -10.29 -7.75 25.50
CA PRO A 44 -11.73 -7.69 25.28
C PRO A 44 -12.31 -6.26 25.33
N GLY A 45 -11.75 -5.40 26.17
CA GLY A 45 -12.15 -3.99 26.28
C GLY A 45 -11.88 -3.20 25.00
N ALA A 46 -10.89 -3.59 24.19
CA ALA A 46 -10.62 -2.94 22.93
C ALA A 46 -11.75 -3.14 21.89
N TRP A 47 -12.57 -4.20 22.05
CA TRP A 47 -13.74 -4.47 21.19
C TRP A 47 -15.00 -3.73 21.64
N THR A 48 -15.12 -3.42 22.92
CA THR A 48 -16.37 -3.00 23.53
C THR A 48 -16.39 -1.56 24.01
N ALA A 49 -15.20 -0.97 24.26
CA ALA A 49 -15.06 0.42 24.66
C ALA A 49 -14.61 1.31 23.51
N LEU A 50 -15.00 2.59 23.53
CA LEU A 50 -14.41 3.57 22.63
C LEU A 50 -12.91 3.75 22.98
N PRO A 51 -12.04 3.90 21.98
CA PRO A 51 -10.61 4.12 22.20
C PRO A 51 -10.35 5.36 23.08
N ASP A 52 -9.54 5.20 24.10
CA ASP A 52 -9.12 6.30 24.94
C ASP A 52 -7.89 7.04 24.39
N ARG A 53 -7.59 8.19 24.99
CA ARG A 53 -6.43 9.01 24.60
C ARG A 53 -5.10 8.28 24.83
N GLY A 54 -5.03 7.41 25.83
CA GLY A 54 -3.83 6.64 26.15
C GLY A 54 -3.48 5.66 25.04
N ALA A 55 -4.47 4.94 24.51
CA ALA A 55 -4.29 4.00 23.40
C ALA A 55 -3.87 4.72 22.10
N VAL A 56 -4.49 5.86 21.78
CA VAL A 56 -4.12 6.67 20.62
C VAL A 56 -2.69 7.21 20.76
N ALA A 57 -2.32 7.74 21.93
CA ALA A 57 -0.96 8.24 22.18
C ALA A 57 0.10 7.13 22.17
N ALA A 58 -0.25 5.89 22.57
CA ALA A 58 0.66 4.76 22.50
C ALA A 58 0.97 4.40 21.04
N LEU A 59 -0.04 4.37 20.18
CA LEU A 59 0.16 4.14 18.75
C LEU A 59 0.97 5.27 18.09
N ASP A 60 0.72 6.53 18.42
CA ASP A 60 1.48 7.67 17.91
C ASP A 60 2.97 7.55 18.28
N ARG A 61 3.29 7.25 19.55
CA ARG A 61 4.68 7.06 19.99
C ARG A 61 5.36 5.90 19.25
N ALA A 62 4.66 4.77 19.08
CA ALA A 62 5.21 3.63 18.34
C ALA A 62 5.46 3.96 16.87
N ALA A 63 4.54 4.68 16.23
CA ALA A 63 4.67 5.14 14.85
C ALA A 63 5.86 6.09 14.66
N ARG A 64 6.02 7.05 15.57
CA ARG A 64 7.16 8.00 15.56
C ARG A 64 8.49 7.28 15.71
N ALA A 65 8.57 6.32 16.63
CA ALA A 65 9.80 5.56 16.86
C ALA A 65 10.15 4.67 15.65
N PHE A 66 9.17 3.93 15.11
CA PHE A 66 9.41 2.97 14.04
C PHE A 66 9.83 3.65 12.72
N TRP A 67 9.16 4.75 12.34
CA TRP A 67 9.46 5.45 11.08
C TRP A 67 10.44 6.63 11.26
N ALA A 68 11.01 6.81 12.44
CA ALA A 68 11.91 7.95 12.74
C ALA A 68 11.26 9.30 12.36
N VAL A 69 9.99 9.48 12.74
CA VAL A 69 9.22 10.68 12.39
C VAL A 69 9.84 11.90 13.06
N PRO A 70 10.16 12.98 12.31
CA PRO A 70 10.67 14.21 12.90
C PRO A 70 9.72 14.82 13.93
N ASP A 71 10.26 15.37 15.01
CA ASP A 71 9.45 15.90 16.13
C ASP A 71 8.45 16.99 15.73
N THR A 72 8.80 17.78 14.73
CA THR A 72 7.95 18.87 14.22
C THR A 72 6.82 18.42 13.31
N ALA A 73 6.87 17.17 12.82
CA ALA A 73 5.81 16.63 11.97
C ALA A 73 4.64 16.13 12.82
N ALA A 74 3.42 16.44 12.39
CA ALA A 74 2.20 15.89 12.99
C ALA A 74 1.91 14.49 12.45
N VAL A 75 1.23 13.66 13.25
CA VAL A 75 0.84 12.28 12.89
C VAL A 75 -0.64 12.09 13.15
N ILE A 76 -1.35 11.43 12.24
CA ILE A 76 -2.70 10.92 12.48
C ILE A 76 -2.82 9.49 11.96
N ALA A 77 -3.45 8.63 12.76
CA ALA A 77 -3.91 7.31 12.32
C ALA A 77 -5.33 7.38 11.77
N ALA A 78 -5.64 6.56 10.77
CA ALA A 78 -6.92 6.56 10.06
C ALA A 78 -7.36 5.12 9.69
N PRO A 79 -8.63 4.91 9.31
CA PRO A 79 -9.13 3.59 8.91
C PRO A 79 -8.60 3.17 7.52
N GLY A 80 -7.28 2.99 7.45
CA GLY A 80 -6.49 2.68 6.26
C GLY A 80 -6.08 3.90 5.45
N ALA A 81 -4.99 3.77 4.68
CA ALA A 81 -4.51 4.85 3.80
C ALA A 81 -5.59 5.32 2.79
N SER A 82 -6.49 4.44 2.36
CA SER A 82 -7.59 4.79 1.44
C SER A 82 -8.50 5.91 1.98
N ALA A 83 -8.75 5.93 3.29
CA ALA A 83 -9.56 6.98 3.91
C ALA A 83 -8.84 8.35 3.87
N LEU A 84 -7.51 8.34 3.96
CA LEU A 84 -6.67 9.53 3.83
C LEU A 84 -6.60 10.00 2.38
N ILE A 85 -6.34 9.07 1.43
CA ILE A 85 -6.30 9.36 -0.01
C ILE A 85 -7.57 10.07 -0.46
N ALA A 86 -8.74 9.58 -0.02
CA ALA A 86 -10.03 10.17 -0.40
C ALA A 86 -10.24 11.59 0.15
N ARG A 87 -9.60 11.95 1.28
CA ARG A 87 -9.79 13.23 1.98
C ARG A 87 -8.72 14.27 1.69
N LEU A 88 -7.51 13.84 1.36
CA LEU A 88 -6.37 14.75 1.14
C LEU A 88 -6.66 15.87 0.13
N PRO A 89 -7.33 15.62 -1.02
CA PRO A 89 -7.58 16.70 -1.99
C PRO A 89 -8.39 17.87 -1.42
N GLN A 90 -9.21 17.64 -0.39
CA GLN A 90 -10.03 18.67 0.26
C GLN A 90 -9.23 19.56 1.23
N THR A 91 -8.04 19.14 1.61
CA THR A 91 -7.19 19.88 2.55
C THR A 91 -6.46 21.05 1.91
N PHE A 92 -6.41 21.06 0.58
CA PHE A 92 -5.73 22.07 -0.24
C PHE A 92 -6.73 22.90 -1.06
N PRO A 93 -6.39 24.13 -1.43
CA PRO A 93 -7.13 24.86 -2.45
C PRO A 93 -7.13 24.11 -3.78
N VAL A 94 -8.29 24.00 -4.42
CA VAL A 94 -8.43 23.32 -5.73
C VAL A 94 -7.54 23.99 -6.78
N GLY A 95 -6.86 23.20 -7.59
CA GLY A 95 -5.92 23.65 -8.60
C GLY A 95 -5.54 22.51 -9.56
N LYS A 96 -4.28 22.49 -9.95
CA LYS A 96 -3.71 21.44 -10.80
C LYS A 96 -2.85 20.49 -9.98
N VAL A 97 -2.93 19.18 -10.27
CA VAL A 97 -2.15 18.15 -9.60
C VAL A 97 -1.38 17.30 -10.61
N SER A 98 -0.10 17.07 -10.33
CA SER A 98 0.73 16.10 -11.04
C SER A 98 0.68 14.76 -10.33
N ILE A 99 0.32 13.72 -11.07
CA ILE A 99 0.29 12.32 -10.59
C ILE A 99 0.94 11.46 -11.68
N PRO A 100 2.27 11.28 -11.65
CA PRO A 100 2.99 10.56 -12.70
C PRO A 100 2.50 9.13 -12.85
N THR A 101 2.09 8.76 -14.05
CA THR A 101 1.56 7.44 -14.41
C THR A 101 2.62 6.54 -15.06
N PRO A 102 2.46 5.21 -15.02
CA PRO A 102 1.41 4.48 -14.32
C PRO A 102 1.64 4.45 -12.80
N THR A 103 0.57 4.61 -12.03
CA THR A 103 0.60 4.54 -10.57
C THR A 103 -0.75 4.09 -10.01
N TYR A 104 -0.91 4.10 -8.67
CA TYR A 104 -2.16 3.74 -8.01
C TYR A 104 -3.28 4.73 -8.36
N ASN A 105 -4.31 4.22 -9.03
CA ASN A 105 -5.38 5.02 -9.67
C ASN A 105 -6.30 5.78 -8.70
N GLU A 106 -6.34 5.38 -7.41
CA GLU A 106 -7.19 6.05 -6.42
C GLU A 106 -6.76 7.49 -6.13
N HIS A 107 -5.47 7.82 -6.27
CA HIS A 107 -5.01 9.20 -6.12
C HIS A 107 -5.65 10.11 -7.17
N ALA A 108 -5.54 9.75 -8.45
CA ALA A 108 -6.14 10.54 -9.53
C ALA A 108 -7.65 10.65 -9.36
N ALA A 109 -8.32 9.55 -9.04
CA ALA A 109 -9.76 9.53 -8.83
C ALA A 109 -10.21 10.43 -7.68
N ALA A 110 -9.48 10.43 -6.55
CA ALA A 110 -9.79 11.28 -5.41
C ALA A 110 -9.64 12.78 -5.74
N PHE A 111 -8.58 13.15 -6.45
CA PHE A 111 -8.34 14.53 -6.87
C PHE A 111 -9.39 15.01 -7.87
N VAL A 112 -9.68 14.22 -8.90
CA VAL A 112 -10.70 14.55 -9.91
C VAL A 112 -12.08 14.69 -9.27
N ALA A 113 -12.44 13.81 -8.33
CA ALA A 113 -13.73 13.89 -7.63
C ALA A 113 -13.90 15.18 -6.81
N GLN A 114 -12.80 15.86 -6.45
CA GLN A 114 -12.78 17.13 -5.74
C GLN A 114 -12.54 18.34 -6.66
N GLY A 115 -12.67 18.17 -7.98
CA GLY A 115 -12.59 19.24 -8.97
C GLY A 115 -11.15 19.64 -9.36
N TRP A 116 -10.14 18.86 -9.00
CA TRP A 116 -8.77 19.11 -9.41
C TRP A 116 -8.53 18.72 -10.87
N ALA A 117 -7.70 19.48 -11.58
CA ALA A 117 -7.26 19.16 -12.93
C ALA A 117 -5.94 18.37 -12.88
N LEU A 118 -5.88 17.23 -13.57
CA LEU A 118 -4.61 16.50 -13.77
C LEU A 118 -3.73 17.28 -14.76
N SER A 119 -2.45 17.45 -14.44
CA SER A 119 -1.51 18.22 -15.28
C SER A 119 -0.06 17.81 -15.01
N ASP A 120 0.71 17.66 -16.08
CA ASP A 120 2.15 17.39 -15.99
C ASP A 120 2.98 18.69 -15.88
N ARG A 121 2.35 19.86 -16.03
CA ARG A 121 3.02 21.17 -16.02
C ARG A 121 2.22 22.19 -15.23
N GLY A 122 2.93 23.09 -14.54
CA GLY A 122 2.32 24.19 -13.80
C GLY A 122 1.31 23.73 -12.78
N TYR A 123 1.65 22.69 -12.02
CA TYR A 123 0.81 22.11 -10.97
C TYR A 123 1.07 22.75 -9.61
N ASP A 124 0.03 22.80 -8.79
CA ASP A 124 0.06 23.30 -7.41
C ASP A 124 0.37 22.17 -6.44
N ALA A 125 -0.09 20.95 -6.76
CA ALA A 125 0.11 19.75 -5.98
C ALA A 125 0.81 18.64 -6.78
N GLN A 126 1.53 17.78 -6.07
CA GLN A 126 2.17 16.57 -6.62
C GLN A 126 1.83 15.38 -5.75
N VAL A 127 1.48 14.26 -6.37
CA VAL A 127 1.32 12.98 -5.68
C VAL A 127 2.30 11.98 -6.28
N VAL A 128 3.12 11.38 -5.44
CA VAL A 128 4.01 10.28 -5.84
C VAL A 128 3.80 9.08 -4.95
N VAL A 129 3.92 7.89 -5.51
CA VAL A 129 3.93 6.62 -4.77
C VAL A 129 5.37 6.11 -4.75
N SER A 130 5.95 5.89 -3.57
CA SER A 130 7.37 5.52 -3.39
C SER A 130 7.54 4.44 -2.32
N PRO A 131 7.92 3.21 -2.69
CA PRO A 131 8.08 2.66 -4.04
C PRO A 131 6.79 2.64 -4.84
N ASN A 132 6.88 2.94 -6.14
CA ASN A 132 5.71 3.04 -7.00
C ASN A 132 5.07 1.67 -7.30
N ASN A 133 3.77 1.64 -7.33
CA ASN A 133 2.98 0.53 -7.84
C ASN A 133 2.41 0.91 -9.22
N PRO A 134 2.80 0.19 -10.33
CA PRO A 134 3.35 -1.17 -10.31
C PRO A 134 4.86 -1.28 -10.60
N THR A 135 5.59 -0.19 -10.79
CA THR A 135 6.94 -0.20 -11.34
C THR A 135 8.06 -0.41 -10.31
N GLY A 136 7.77 -0.19 -9.02
CA GLY A 136 8.80 -0.18 -7.97
C GLY A 136 9.71 1.06 -7.99
N ARG A 137 9.45 2.05 -8.86
CA ARG A 137 10.25 3.28 -8.94
C ARG A 137 10.34 3.94 -7.57
N LEU A 138 11.55 4.31 -7.19
CA LEU A 138 11.83 5.15 -6.02
C LEU A 138 11.96 6.61 -6.47
N TRP A 139 11.34 7.50 -5.69
CA TRP A 139 11.46 8.93 -5.87
C TRP A 139 12.53 9.48 -4.94
N GLN A 140 13.22 10.53 -5.40
CA GLN A 140 14.22 11.23 -4.59
C GLN A 140 13.61 12.51 -4.00
N ALA A 141 14.17 13.02 -2.90
CA ALA A 141 13.72 14.27 -2.29
C ALA A 141 13.73 15.46 -3.28
N THR A 142 14.69 15.46 -4.21
CA THR A 142 14.82 16.45 -5.28
C THR A 142 13.72 16.42 -6.33
N ASP A 143 13.01 15.29 -6.46
CA ASP A 143 11.87 15.13 -7.39
C ASP A 143 10.59 15.75 -6.82
N ILE A 144 10.57 16.05 -5.51
CA ILE A 144 9.40 16.56 -4.81
C ILE A 144 9.46 18.08 -4.78
N THR A 145 8.86 18.72 -5.79
CA THR A 145 9.04 20.16 -6.02
C THR A 145 7.78 21.00 -5.81
N ALA A 146 6.59 20.37 -5.78
CA ALA A 146 5.33 21.09 -5.63
C ALA A 146 5.18 21.76 -4.26
N ARG A 147 4.37 22.83 -4.24
CA ARG A 147 3.96 23.48 -2.99
C ARG A 147 3.23 22.53 -2.04
N PHE A 148 2.34 21.69 -2.60
CA PHE A 148 1.64 20.66 -1.86
C PHE A 148 2.10 19.29 -2.37
N SER A 149 2.59 18.44 -1.48
CA SER A 149 3.17 17.16 -1.85
C SER A 149 2.60 16.04 -1.01
N ILE A 150 2.11 15.00 -1.69
CA ILE A 150 1.65 13.76 -1.07
C ILE A 150 2.60 12.66 -1.52
N ILE A 151 3.24 11.99 -0.57
CA ILE A 151 4.16 10.89 -0.81
C ILE A 151 3.54 9.63 -0.22
N ASP A 152 3.03 8.77 -1.07
CA ASP A 152 2.43 7.51 -0.63
C ASP A 152 3.53 6.45 -0.48
N GLU A 153 3.89 6.20 0.76
CA GLU A 153 4.87 5.19 1.18
C GLU A 153 4.21 3.88 1.66
N SER A 154 3.04 3.54 1.13
CA SER A 154 2.34 2.31 1.51
C SER A 154 3.17 1.03 1.31
N PHE A 155 4.16 1.05 0.42
CA PHE A 155 5.08 -0.06 0.17
C PHE A 155 6.49 0.15 0.74
N CYS A 156 6.77 1.27 1.41
CA CYS A 156 8.14 1.65 1.77
C CYS A 156 8.72 0.87 2.98
N ASP A 157 7.88 0.27 3.81
CA ASP A 157 8.35 -0.47 5.00
C ASP A 157 9.26 -1.65 4.66
N VAL A 158 9.27 -2.13 3.41
CA VAL A 158 10.23 -3.14 2.92
C VAL A 158 11.62 -2.54 2.60
N LEU A 159 11.70 -1.23 2.40
CA LEU A 159 12.92 -0.49 2.04
C LEU A 159 13.01 0.80 2.89
N PRO A 160 13.16 0.69 4.23
CA PRO A 160 13.08 1.84 5.14
C PRO A 160 14.10 2.95 4.82
N ASP A 161 15.29 2.59 4.35
CA ASP A 161 16.35 3.54 3.99
C ASP A 161 15.99 4.41 2.77
N SER A 162 14.98 4.03 2.00
CA SER A 162 14.45 4.80 0.86
C SER A 162 13.28 5.70 1.24
N SER A 163 12.92 5.76 2.53
CA SER A 163 11.82 6.61 3.00
C SER A 163 12.15 8.09 2.87
N LEU A 164 11.18 8.84 2.42
CA LEU A 164 11.23 10.31 2.35
C LEU A 164 10.63 10.96 3.60
N ILE A 165 10.60 10.23 4.72
CA ILE A 165 9.99 10.69 5.98
C ILE A 165 10.56 12.02 6.47
N GLY A 166 11.82 12.31 6.17
CA GLY A 166 12.44 13.60 6.49
C GLY A 166 11.73 14.80 5.85
N LEU A 167 11.04 14.61 4.71
CA LEU A 167 10.26 15.66 4.07
C LEU A 167 8.95 15.99 4.82
N ALA A 168 8.57 15.21 5.82
CA ALA A 168 7.41 15.51 6.66
C ALA A 168 7.52 16.83 7.43
N THR A 169 8.73 17.39 7.57
CA THR A 169 8.95 18.72 8.16
C THR A 169 8.68 19.89 7.19
N ARG A 170 8.59 19.58 5.89
CA ARG A 170 8.40 20.61 4.87
C ARG A 170 6.93 21.06 4.85
N PRO A 171 6.65 22.37 4.90
CA PRO A 171 5.30 22.87 4.77
C PRO A 171 4.61 22.36 3.51
N GLY A 172 3.35 21.99 3.63
CA GLY A 172 2.55 21.46 2.52
C GLY A 172 2.81 19.98 2.19
N THR A 173 3.65 19.28 2.92
CA THR A 173 4.00 17.87 2.64
C THR A 173 3.32 16.90 3.59
N VAL A 174 2.80 15.79 3.03
CA VAL A 174 2.21 14.67 3.77
C VAL A 174 2.75 13.35 3.24
N ILE A 175 3.17 12.49 4.16
CA ILE A 175 3.62 11.12 3.89
C ILE A 175 2.52 10.15 4.35
N LEU A 176 2.18 9.17 3.52
CA LEU A 176 1.22 8.13 3.88
C LEU A 176 1.92 6.82 4.20
N LYS A 177 1.42 6.11 5.20
CA LYS A 177 1.85 4.74 5.58
C LYS A 177 0.65 3.81 5.67
N SER A 178 0.85 2.51 5.41
CA SER A 178 -0.23 1.53 5.35
C SER A 178 0.15 0.21 6.03
N PHE A 179 -0.73 -0.30 6.88
CA PHE A 179 -0.62 -1.63 7.48
C PHE A 179 -1.08 -2.77 6.56
N GLY A 180 -1.68 -2.44 5.45
CA GLY A 180 -2.21 -3.43 4.52
C GLY A 180 -1.18 -4.10 3.60
N LYS A 181 0.09 -3.71 3.67
CA LYS A 181 1.12 -4.18 2.74
C LYS A 181 2.20 -5.00 3.45
N PHE A 182 3.25 -4.36 3.96
CA PHE A 182 4.35 -5.02 4.65
C PHE A 182 3.89 -5.83 5.87
N TRP A 183 2.98 -5.29 6.66
CA TRP A 183 2.44 -5.94 7.85
C TRP A 183 1.47 -7.09 7.54
N GLY A 184 1.01 -7.22 6.29
CA GLY A 184 0.06 -8.26 5.89
C GLY A 184 -1.35 -8.09 6.48
N LEU A 185 -1.65 -6.96 7.09
CA LEU A 185 -2.85 -6.72 7.90
C LEU A 185 -3.87 -5.82 7.18
N ALA A 186 -4.15 -6.11 5.92
CA ALA A 186 -5.08 -5.29 5.12
C ALA A 186 -6.49 -5.18 5.75
N GLY A 187 -6.95 -6.24 6.41
CA GLY A 187 -8.27 -6.29 7.08
C GLY A 187 -8.37 -5.47 8.37
N VAL A 188 -7.24 -5.13 9.01
CA VAL A 188 -7.21 -4.29 10.23
C VAL A 188 -7.61 -2.85 9.93
N ARG A 189 -7.48 -2.41 8.67
CA ARG A 189 -7.82 -1.05 8.25
C ARG A 189 -7.08 0.01 9.05
N LEU A 190 -5.74 -0.05 9.10
CA LEU A 190 -4.89 0.94 9.74
C LEU A 190 -3.96 1.60 8.71
N GLY A 191 -3.90 2.92 8.74
CA GLY A 191 -2.98 3.73 7.94
C GLY A 191 -2.66 5.04 8.64
N PHE A 192 -1.68 5.77 8.16
CA PHE A 192 -1.20 6.99 8.80
C PHE A 192 -0.95 8.09 7.75
N ALA A 193 -1.20 9.34 8.16
CA ALA A 193 -0.68 10.53 7.50
C ALA A 193 0.27 11.25 8.46
N ILE A 194 1.43 11.63 7.94
CA ILE A 194 2.54 12.21 8.70
C ILE A 194 3.02 13.45 7.95
N GLY A 195 3.05 14.63 8.58
CA GLY A 195 3.54 15.82 7.88
C GLY A 195 3.09 17.14 8.46
N ASP A 196 2.77 18.07 7.57
CA ASP A 196 2.36 19.44 7.90
C ASP A 196 1.18 19.47 8.89
N ALA A 197 1.37 20.11 10.05
CA ALA A 197 0.40 20.13 11.12
C ALA A 197 -0.94 20.76 10.72
N ALA A 198 -0.94 21.74 9.82
CA ALA A 198 -2.18 22.37 9.37
C ALA A 198 -3.00 21.43 8.47
N ILE A 199 -2.33 20.62 7.64
CA ILE A 199 -2.97 19.62 6.81
C ILE A 199 -3.48 18.47 7.67
N ILE A 200 -2.65 17.98 8.59
CA ILE A 200 -3.04 16.90 9.52
C ILE A 200 -4.22 17.34 10.41
N GLY A 201 -4.27 18.60 10.84
CA GLY A 201 -5.42 19.15 11.57
C GLY A 201 -6.72 19.06 10.75
N LYS A 202 -6.71 19.49 9.48
CA LYS A 202 -7.87 19.36 8.58
C LYS A 202 -8.30 17.91 8.35
N LEU A 203 -7.33 16.99 8.24
CA LEU A 203 -7.64 15.56 8.15
C LEU A 203 -8.27 15.04 9.43
N THR A 204 -7.78 15.48 10.61
CA THR A 204 -8.35 15.13 11.91
C THR A 204 -9.80 15.56 11.99
N ASP A 205 -10.10 16.80 11.63
CA ASP A 205 -11.47 17.34 11.63
C ASP A 205 -12.39 16.56 10.66
N SER A 206 -11.88 16.21 9.50
CA SER A 206 -12.65 15.47 8.46
C SER A 206 -12.88 13.99 8.79
N LEU A 207 -12.00 13.37 9.58
CA LEU A 207 -12.15 11.98 10.03
C LEU A 207 -13.11 11.89 11.22
N GLY A 208 -13.23 12.95 12.02
CA GLY A 208 -14.02 12.98 13.23
C GLY A 208 -13.39 12.18 14.38
N PRO A 209 -14.13 12.02 15.48
CA PRO A 209 -13.64 11.29 16.66
C PRO A 209 -13.56 9.79 16.39
N TRP A 210 -12.61 9.13 17.07
CA TRP A 210 -12.41 7.66 17.05
C TRP A 210 -12.26 7.04 15.66
N PRO A 211 -11.39 7.57 14.78
CA PRO A 211 -11.29 7.06 13.40
C PRO A 211 -10.68 5.65 13.31
N VAL A 212 -10.00 5.19 14.37
CA VAL A 212 -9.34 3.87 14.42
C VAL A 212 -9.92 3.04 15.55
N SER A 213 -10.22 1.77 15.27
CA SER A 213 -10.78 0.84 16.25
C SER A 213 -9.76 0.47 17.35
N GLY A 214 -10.26 0.11 18.54
CA GLY A 214 -9.43 -0.33 19.67
C GLY A 214 -8.50 -1.50 19.29
N PRO A 215 -8.98 -2.57 18.63
CA PRO A 215 -8.12 -3.63 18.13
C PRO A 215 -7.01 -3.15 17.20
N ALA A 216 -7.30 -2.25 16.28
CA ALA A 216 -6.30 -1.71 15.35
C ALA A 216 -5.23 -0.88 16.08
N LEU A 217 -5.62 -0.12 17.14
CA LEU A 217 -4.66 0.60 17.98
C LEU A 217 -3.72 -0.36 18.70
N GLN A 218 -4.25 -1.43 19.31
CA GLN A 218 -3.41 -2.42 20.02
C GLN A 218 -2.48 -3.17 19.08
N ILE A 219 -3.00 -3.66 17.96
CA ILE A 219 -2.21 -4.39 16.95
C ILE A 219 -1.11 -3.48 16.39
N GLY A 220 -1.47 -2.26 15.98
CA GLY A 220 -0.53 -1.31 15.41
C GLY A 220 0.59 -0.93 16.40
N THR A 221 0.25 -0.69 17.66
CA THR A 221 1.24 -0.37 18.70
C THR A 221 2.24 -1.49 18.91
N ARG A 222 1.76 -2.75 18.98
CA ARG A 222 2.64 -3.93 19.16
C ARG A 222 3.50 -4.16 17.91
N ALA A 223 2.90 -4.13 16.74
CA ALA A 223 3.61 -4.36 15.48
C ALA A 223 4.73 -3.34 15.28
N LEU A 224 4.46 -2.04 15.47
CA LEU A 224 5.47 -0.99 15.32
C LEU A 224 6.56 -1.01 16.39
N ALA A 225 6.37 -1.71 17.50
CA ALA A 225 7.41 -1.92 18.51
C ALA A 225 8.27 -3.17 18.23
N ASP A 226 7.87 -4.02 17.28
CA ASP A 226 8.53 -5.31 16.98
C ASP A 226 9.51 -5.15 15.81
N HIS A 227 10.67 -4.59 16.11
CA HIS A 227 11.72 -4.35 15.12
C HIS A 227 12.34 -5.65 14.60
N ASP A 228 12.39 -6.71 15.44
CA ASP A 228 12.98 -7.99 15.07
C ASP A 228 12.12 -8.68 14.03
N TRP A 229 10.79 -8.78 14.25
CA TRP A 229 9.87 -9.30 13.24
C TRP A 229 9.97 -8.54 11.91
N ALA A 230 10.09 -7.22 11.99
CA ALA A 230 10.21 -6.39 10.79
C ALA A 230 11.52 -6.70 10.02
N ALA A 231 12.64 -6.88 10.72
CA ALA A 231 13.92 -7.24 10.11
C ALA A 231 13.89 -8.64 9.47
N GLU A 232 13.40 -9.65 10.20
CA GLU A 232 13.26 -11.01 9.70
C GLU A 232 12.31 -11.07 8.49
N THR A 233 11.21 -10.34 8.54
CA THR A 233 10.24 -10.26 7.43
C THR A 233 10.87 -9.66 6.18
N ARG A 234 11.67 -8.59 6.29
CA ARG A 234 12.38 -8.02 5.12
C ARG A 234 13.35 -9.02 4.51
N ALA A 235 14.12 -9.75 5.31
CA ALA A 235 15.04 -10.77 4.83
C ALA A 235 14.32 -11.93 4.12
N ARG A 236 13.22 -12.42 4.69
CA ARG A 236 12.37 -13.45 4.07
C ARG A 236 11.79 -12.97 2.75
N LEU A 237 11.18 -11.78 2.71
CA LEU A 237 10.59 -11.21 1.50
C LEU A 237 11.62 -11.03 0.37
N ALA A 238 12.86 -10.66 0.71
CA ALA A 238 13.94 -10.56 -0.27
C ALA A 238 14.28 -11.94 -0.87
N THR A 239 14.37 -12.98 -0.04
CA THR A 239 14.62 -14.36 -0.47
C THR A 239 13.49 -14.89 -1.36
N ASP A 240 12.24 -14.68 -0.94
CA ASP A 240 11.05 -15.12 -1.66
C ASP A 240 10.93 -14.40 -3.02
N THR A 241 11.23 -13.11 -3.05
CA THR A 241 11.22 -12.32 -4.30
C THR A 241 12.28 -12.82 -5.28
N ALA A 242 13.48 -13.14 -4.80
CA ALA A 242 14.52 -13.71 -5.66
C ALA A 242 14.13 -15.10 -6.21
N ARG A 243 13.38 -15.90 -5.43
CA ARG A 243 12.80 -17.18 -5.92
C ARG A 243 11.78 -16.91 -7.01
N LEU A 244 10.84 -15.98 -6.80
CA LEU A 244 9.84 -15.62 -7.80
C LEU A 244 10.49 -15.12 -9.10
N ASP A 245 11.51 -14.26 -9.01
CA ASP A 245 12.21 -13.75 -10.18
C ASP A 245 12.86 -14.87 -10.99
N ARG A 246 13.53 -15.84 -10.34
CA ARG A 246 14.12 -17.01 -11.04
C ARG A 246 13.07 -17.85 -11.74
N LEU A 247 11.91 -18.09 -11.11
CA LEU A 247 10.83 -18.87 -11.71
C LEU A 247 10.28 -18.18 -12.96
N MET A 248 9.96 -16.91 -12.85
CA MET A 248 9.35 -16.14 -13.95
C MET A 248 10.32 -15.91 -15.11
N THR A 249 11.57 -15.53 -14.83
CA THR A 249 12.58 -15.35 -15.89
C THR A 249 12.96 -16.67 -16.56
N GLY A 250 12.95 -17.78 -15.82
CA GLY A 250 13.12 -19.13 -16.38
C GLY A 250 12.01 -19.54 -17.35
N ARG A 251 10.88 -18.83 -17.36
CA ARG A 251 9.75 -19.00 -18.30
C ARG A 251 9.68 -17.91 -19.37
N GLY A 252 10.74 -17.12 -19.51
CA GLY A 252 10.87 -16.10 -20.56
C GLY A 252 10.27 -14.75 -20.20
N ALA A 253 9.75 -14.55 -18.98
CA ALA A 253 9.29 -13.24 -18.53
C ALA A 253 10.47 -12.31 -18.27
N VAL A 254 10.32 -11.01 -18.60
CA VAL A 254 11.33 -10.00 -18.35
C VAL A 254 10.90 -9.13 -17.17
N LEU A 255 11.79 -8.96 -16.20
CA LEU A 255 11.50 -8.11 -15.04
C LEU A 255 11.42 -6.64 -15.44
N VAL A 256 10.25 -6.02 -15.24
CA VAL A 256 10.02 -4.57 -15.40
C VAL A 256 10.43 -3.82 -14.13
N GLY A 257 10.07 -4.38 -12.95
CA GLY A 257 10.36 -3.77 -11.66
C GLY A 257 9.47 -4.29 -10.54
N GLY A 258 9.42 -3.58 -9.42
CA GLY A 258 8.61 -3.97 -8.27
C GLY A 258 9.29 -3.70 -6.94
N THR A 259 8.75 -4.32 -5.90
CA THR A 259 9.30 -4.34 -4.54
C THR A 259 9.44 -5.78 -4.08
N THR A 260 9.91 -6.00 -2.86
CA THR A 260 9.89 -7.37 -2.27
C THR A 260 8.49 -7.83 -1.84
N LEU A 261 7.42 -7.09 -2.16
CA LEU A 261 6.02 -7.50 -1.95
C LEU A 261 5.31 -7.84 -3.26
N PHE A 262 5.81 -7.37 -4.39
CA PHE A 262 5.28 -7.65 -5.71
C PHE A 262 6.35 -7.45 -6.77
N ARG A 263 6.21 -8.15 -7.88
CA ARG A 263 7.04 -8.00 -9.07
C ARG A 263 6.15 -7.82 -10.29
N THR A 264 6.54 -6.91 -11.16
CA THR A 264 5.90 -6.70 -12.46
C THR A 264 6.83 -7.22 -13.54
N TYR A 265 6.29 -8.09 -14.36
CA TYR A 265 7.01 -8.72 -15.47
C TYR A 265 6.36 -8.32 -16.78
N GLU A 266 7.18 -8.19 -17.82
CA GLU A 266 6.73 -8.19 -19.20
C GLU A 266 6.70 -9.63 -19.71
N VAL A 267 5.56 -10.00 -20.29
CA VAL A 267 5.27 -11.33 -20.85
C VAL A 267 4.69 -11.16 -22.26
N ASP A 268 4.57 -12.25 -23.02
CA ASP A 268 4.00 -12.26 -24.38
C ASP A 268 2.54 -11.79 -24.42
N SER A 269 1.71 -12.26 -23.48
CA SER A 269 0.31 -11.85 -23.32
C SER A 269 -0.09 -11.92 -21.84
N ALA A 270 -0.30 -10.77 -21.22
CA ALA A 270 -0.71 -10.71 -19.82
C ALA A 270 -2.05 -11.42 -19.58
N ALA A 271 -2.99 -11.31 -20.52
CA ALA A 271 -4.29 -11.96 -20.45
C ALA A 271 -4.19 -13.49 -20.48
N ASP A 272 -3.36 -14.05 -21.39
CA ASP A 272 -3.18 -15.48 -21.49
C ASP A 272 -2.45 -16.06 -20.27
N TRP A 273 -1.49 -15.31 -19.73
CA TRP A 273 -0.83 -15.68 -18.47
C TRP A 273 -1.81 -15.68 -17.30
N GLN A 274 -2.65 -14.65 -17.20
CA GLN A 274 -3.67 -14.58 -16.14
C GLN A 274 -4.67 -15.75 -16.27
N ASP A 275 -5.18 -16.06 -17.48
CA ASP A 275 -6.10 -17.18 -17.71
C ASP A 275 -5.46 -18.52 -17.33
N ARG A 276 -4.21 -18.79 -17.77
CA ARG A 276 -3.46 -20.00 -17.43
C ARG A 276 -3.31 -20.18 -15.92
N LEU A 277 -2.89 -19.12 -15.22
CA LEU A 277 -2.72 -19.12 -13.77
C LEU A 277 -4.06 -19.29 -13.06
N ALA A 278 -5.13 -18.60 -13.53
CA ALA A 278 -6.46 -18.68 -12.94
C ALA A 278 -7.08 -20.08 -13.05
N ARG A 279 -6.83 -20.81 -14.14
CA ARG A 279 -7.21 -22.25 -14.28
C ARG A 279 -6.51 -23.17 -13.27
N LYS A 280 -5.44 -22.69 -12.62
CA LYS A 280 -4.74 -23.36 -11.52
C LYS A 280 -5.04 -22.68 -10.16
N HIS A 281 -6.11 -21.89 -10.11
CA HIS A 281 -6.55 -21.14 -8.94
C HIS A 281 -5.48 -20.18 -8.41
N ILE A 282 -4.73 -19.53 -9.31
CA ILE A 282 -3.78 -18.47 -8.97
C ILE A 282 -4.25 -17.17 -9.61
N TRP A 283 -4.58 -16.18 -8.78
CA TRP A 283 -5.05 -14.90 -9.28
C TRP A 283 -3.91 -13.89 -9.35
N SER A 284 -3.62 -13.42 -10.56
CA SER A 284 -2.60 -12.43 -10.87
C SER A 284 -3.20 -11.05 -11.15
N ARG A 285 -2.37 -10.05 -11.34
CA ARG A 285 -2.78 -8.70 -11.72
C ARG A 285 -2.30 -8.39 -13.13
N ILE A 286 -3.23 -7.99 -14.00
CA ILE A 286 -2.97 -7.37 -15.30
C ILE A 286 -3.47 -5.93 -15.29
N PHE A 287 -3.13 -5.13 -16.28
CA PHE A 287 -3.41 -3.71 -16.30
C PHE A 287 -4.12 -3.29 -17.60
N PRO A 288 -5.16 -2.45 -17.57
CA PRO A 288 -5.90 -2.07 -18.78
C PRO A 288 -5.10 -1.20 -19.75
N TYR A 289 -3.93 -0.72 -19.33
CA TYR A 289 -3.03 0.11 -20.13
C TYR A 289 -1.82 -0.67 -20.70
N SER A 290 -1.74 -1.99 -20.48
CA SER A 290 -0.64 -2.82 -20.97
C SER A 290 -1.09 -4.25 -21.25
N ASP A 291 -0.89 -4.72 -22.47
CA ASP A 291 -1.22 -6.08 -22.89
C ASP A 291 -0.14 -7.11 -22.45
N SER A 292 1.03 -6.62 -22.00
CA SER A 292 2.19 -7.45 -21.65
C SER A 292 2.56 -7.42 -20.17
N TRP A 293 2.02 -6.51 -19.36
CA TRP A 293 2.42 -6.42 -17.95
C TRP A 293 1.58 -7.32 -17.06
N LEU A 294 2.29 -8.26 -16.41
CA LEU A 294 1.76 -9.15 -15.39
C LEU A 294 2.43 -8.83 -14.04
N ARG A 295 1.65 -8.49 -13.02
CA ARG A 295 2.17 -8.29 -11.67
C ARG A 295 1.75 -9.45 -10.77
N LEU A 296 2.73 -9.97 -10.02
CA LEU A 296 2.55 -11.02 -9.04
C LEU A 296 3.00 -10.54 -7.65
N GLY A 297 2.18 -10.79 -6.63
CA GLY A 297 2.60 -10.81 -5.24
C GLY A 297 3.40 -12.08 -4.94
N LEU A 298 3.70 -12.30 -3.66
CA LEU A 298 4.39 -13.51 -3.19
C LEU A 298 3.38 -14.53 -2.65
N PRO A 299 3.58 -15.84 -2.90
CA PRO A 299 2.81 -16.88 -2.23
C PRO A 299 3.21 -17.00 -0.75
N HIS A 300 2.29 -17.54 0.08
CA HIS A 300 2.67 -18.03 1.41
C HIS A 300 3.73 -19.13 1.28
N PRO A 301 4.67 -19.27 2.24
CA PRO A 301 5.72 -20.29 2.17
C PRO A 301 5.23 -21.70 1.86
N ASP A 302 4.05 -22.08 2.34
CA ASP A 302 3.43 -23.40 2.12
C ASP A 302 2.73 -23.54 0.75
N ARG A 303 2.72 -22.50 -0.07
CA ARG A 303 1.97 -22.47 -1.36
C ARG A 303 2.89 -22.26 -2.58
N TRP A 304 4.20 -22.36 -2.42
CA TRP A 304 5.14 -22.27 -3.54
C TRP A 304 4.93 -23.37 -4.57
N ASP A 305 4.68 -24.60 -4.12
CA ASP A 305 4.44 -25.74 -5.03
C ASP A 305 3.26 -25.49 -5.97
N GLN A 306 2.21 -24.82 -5.49
CA GLN A 306 1.08 -24.47 -6.35
C GLN A 306 1.49 -23.52 -7.47
N LEU A 307 2.32 -22.52 -7.19
CA LEU A 307 2.82 -21.57 -8.19
C LEU A 307 3.79 -22.29 -9.15
N GLU A 308 4.74 -23.05 -8.65
CA GLU A 308 5.74 -23.75 -9.46
C GLU A 308 5.13 -24.77 -10.44
N ASN A 309 4.09 -25.50 -9.99
CA ASN A 309 3.34 -26.43 -10.81
C ASN A 309 2.41 -25.76 -11.82
N ALA A 310 2.15 -24.46 -11.69
CA ALA A 310 1.31 -23.71 -12.62
C ALA A 310 2.11 -22.97 -13.71
N LEU A 311 3.40 -22.76 -13.47
CA LEU A 311 4.33 -22.13 -14.41
C LEU A 311 4.96 -23.15 -15.36
#